data_7f29fb44e79b79f3fe121d2f6a3d6e5b
#
_entry.id   7f29fb44e79b79f3fe121d2f6a3d6e5b
#
_cell.length_a   1.000
_cell.length_b   1.000
_cell.length_c   1.000
_cell.angle_alpha   90.00
_cell.angle_beta   90.00
_cell.angle_gamma   90.00
#
_symmetry.space_group_name_H-M   'P 1'
#
loop_
_entity.id
_entity.type
_entity.pdbx_description
1 polymer ?
#
loop_
_entity_poly.entity_id
_entity_poly.type
_entity_poly.pdbx_seq_one_letter_code
_entity_poly.pdbx_strand_id
1 'polypeptide(L)'
;MVDIDAEVVEECKKHLPEMHQGAFEDPRTRVLNEDARGYLEKTSERFDLIVVDLVEPLEEGPACLLFTKEFYGLIRDRLTDQGVMTMQAGMTKINELHFYGAVSRTLREVFPVVAPYQGFVSCFGTPWGFMLASKGTDPRRQSAEEIDRLIAARLNPDELGYWNGGAHLHSFNLPKFLSQAVERNDRVITDANPLIVS
;
A
#
# COMPACT_ATOMS: atom_id res chain seq x y z
N MET A 1 -1.52 -5.83 -12.94
CA MET A 1 -0.43 -6.24 -12.05
C MET A 1 0.89 -6.06 -12.78
N VAL A 2 1.87 -5.44 -12.15
CA VAL A 2 3.24 -5.31 -12.68
C VAL A 2 4.17 -5.93 -11.66
N ASP A 3 4.99 -6.87 -12.09
CA ASP A 3 5.97 -7.56 -11.26
C ASP A 3 7.24 -7.82 -12.09
N ILE A 4 8.39 -7.54 -11.52
CA ILE A 4 9.68 -7.73 -12.21
C ILE A 4 10.04 -9.20 -12.37
N ASP A 5 9.52 -10.06 -11.48
CA ASP A 5 9.87 -11.48 -11.40
C ASP A 5 8.79 -12.36 -12.07
N ALA A 6 9.04 -12.71 -13.33
CA ALA A 6 8.16 -13.59 -14.09
C ALA A 6 8.11 -15.02 -13.50
N GLU A 7 9.20 -15.50 -12.91
CA GLU A 7 9.28 -16.85 -12.34
C GLU A 7 8.39 -16.97 -11.10
N VAL A 8 8.42 -15.97 -10.22
CA VAL A 8 7.52 -15.90 -9.06
C VAL A 8 6.05 -15.92 -9.49
N VAL A 9 5.70 -15.15 -10.53
CA VAL A 9 4.32 -15.15 -11.06
C VAL A 9 3.90 -16.52 -11.56
N GLU A 10 4.74 -17.21 -12.31
CA GLU A 10 4.43 -18.55 -12.84
C GLU A 10 4.35 -19.61 -11.72
N GLU A 11 5.24 -19.54 -10.74
CA GLU A 11 5.19 -20.45 -9.58
C GLU A 11 3.95 -20.20 -8.71
N CYS A 12 3.54 -18.92 -8.52
CA CYS A 12 2.29 -18.59 -7.84
C CYS A 12 1.06 -19.16 -8.57
N LYS A 13 0.99 -19.01 -9.89
CA LYS A 13 -0.10 -19.62 -10.69
C LYS A 13 -0.18 -21.13 -10.50
N LYS A 14 0.96 -21.79 -10.48
CA LYS A 14 1.02 -23.26 -10.42
C LYS A 14 0.76 -23.80 -9.02
N HIS A 15 1.30 -23.16 -8.00
CA HIS A 15 1.35 -23.71 -6.64
C HIS A 15 0.42 -23.07 -5.64
N LEU A 16 -0.21 -21.93 -5.98
CA LEU A 16 -1.09 -21.20 -5.08
C LEU A 16 -2.50 -20.96 -5.67
N PRO A 17 -3.14 -21.99 -6.27
CA PRO A 17 -4.46 -21.82 -6.90
C PRO A 17 -5.55 -21.37 -5.90
N GLU A 18 -5.44 -21.76 -4.63
CA GLU A 18 -6.35 -21.35 -3.56
C GLU A 18 -6.23 -19.88 -3.21
N MET A 19 -5.04 -19.28 -3.42
CA MET A 19 -4.81 -17.86 -3.16
C MET A 19 -5.30 -16.98 -4.31
N HIS A 20 -4.94 -17.30 -5.54
CA HIS A 20 -5.32 -16.45 -6.69
C HIS A 20 -6.72 -16.75 -7.26
N GLN A 21 -7.30 -17.92 -6.95
CA GLN A 21 -8.69 -18.31 -7.31
C GLN A 21 -9.04 -18.02 -8.78
N GLY A 22 -8.10 -18.25 -9.71
CA GLY A 22 -8.28 -17.98 -11.14
C GLY A 22 -8.12 -16.50 -11.55
N ALA A 23 -7.65 -15.63 -10.67
CA ALA A 23 -7.50 -14.21 -10.96
C ALA A 23 -6.52 -13.92 -12.12
N PHE A 24 -5.54 -14.76 -12.35
CA PHE A 24 -4.60 -14.61 -13.47
C PHE A 24 -5.24 -14.87 -14.84
N GLU A 25 -6.26 -15.70 -14.89
CA GLU A 25 -7.03 -16.07 -16.09
C GLU A 25 -8.27 -15.19 -16.31
N ASP A 26 -8.59 -14.31 -15.37
CA ASP A 26 -9.71 -13.38 -15.50
C ASP A 26 -9.44 -12.39 -16.64
N PRO A 27 -10.38 -12.21 -17.61
CA PRO A 27 -10.18 -11.34 -18.76
C PRO A 27 -9.98 -9.85 -18.39
N ARG A 28 -10.27 -9.47 -17.16
CA ARG A 28 -10.00 -8.13 -16.62
C ARG A 28 -8.57 -7.99 -16.11
N THR A 29 -7.85 -9.09 -15.92
CA THR A 29 -6.48 -9.10 -15.41
C THR A 29 -5.48 -8.94 -16.55
N ARG A 30 -4.54 -8.03 -16.35
CA ARG A 30 -3.35 -7.88 -17.19
C ARG A 30 -2.12 -7.99 -16.32
N VAL A 31 -1.26 -8.98 -16.62
CA VAL A 31 0.01 -9.18 -15.94
C VAL A 31 1.13 -8.72 -16.85
N LEU A 32 2.02 -7.89 -16.33
CA LEU A 32 3.21 -7.37 -17.01
C LEU A 32 4.43 -7.74 -16.17
N ASN A 33 5.41 -8.38 -16.82
CA ASN A 33 6.68 -8.72 -16.18
C ASN A 33 7.73 -7.68 -16.58
N GLU A 34 7.75 -6.57 -15.84
CA GLU A 34 8.67 -5.46 -16.05
C GLU A 34 8.87 -4.65 -14.78
N ASP A 35 9.85 -3.75 -14.78
CA ASP A 35 10.07 -2.80 -13.70
C ASP A 35 8.87 -1.85 -13.54
N ALA A 36 8.26 -1.86 -12.37
CA ALA A 36 7.07 -1.06 -12.06
C ALA A 36 7.34 0.46 -12.13
N ARG A 37 8.53 0.92 -11.75
CA ARG A 37 8.91 2.33 -11.87
C ARG A 37 9.04 2.73 -13.35
N GLY A 38 9.75 1.93 -14.14
CA GLY A 38 9.88 2.12 -15.58
C GLY A 38 8.54 2.07 -16.32
N TYR A 39 7.60 1.23 -15.86
CA TYR A 39 6.24 1.23 -16.37
C TYR A 39 5.51 2.55 -16.09
N LEU A 40 5.54 3.04 -14.84
CA LEU A 40 4.90 4.31 -14.47
C LEU A 40 5.51 5.52 -15.18
N GLU A 41 6.80 5.50 -15.49
CA GLU A 41 7.47 6.56 -16.27
C GLU A 41 6.95 6.64 -17.69
N LYS A 42 6.69 5.50 -18.33
CA LYS A 42 6.33 5.38 -19.75
C LYS A 42 4.84 5.44 -20.02
N THR A 43 4.01 4.89 -19.12
CA THR A 43 2.57 4.79 -19.36
C THR A 43 1.89 6.15 -19.34
N SER A 44 0.86 6.33 -20.17
CA SER A 44 -0.09 7.45 -20.07
C SER A 44 -1.38 7.08 -19.36
N GLU A 45 -1.53 5.84 -18.94
CA GLU A 45 -2.72 5.36 -18.22
C GLU A 45 -2.90 6.07 -16.89
N ARG A 46 -4.16 6.23 -16.48
CA ARG A 46 -4.56 6.78 -15.17
C ARG A 46 -5.30 5.71 -14.39
N PHE A 47 -5.04 5.65 -13.11
CA PHE A 47 -5.57 4.62 -12.23
C PHE A 47 -6.41 5.22 -11.11
N ASP A 48 -7.52 4.57 -10.78
CA ASP A 48 -8.33 4.94 -9.61
C ASP A 48 -7.74 4.38 -8.32
N LEU A 49 -7.00 3.27 -8.43
CA LEU A 49 -6.30 2.64 -7.32
C LEU A 49 -4.93 2.14 -7.78
N ILE A 50 -3.89 2.48 -7.02
CA ILE A 50 -2.56 1.85 -7.15
C ILE A 50 -2.24 1.18 -5.81
N VAL A 51 -2.04 -0.14 -5.85
CA VAL A 51 -1.59 -0.94 -4.69
C VAL A 51 -0.09 -1.17 -4.85
N VAL A 52 0.68 -0.74 -3.86
CA VAL A 52 2.14 -0.93 -3.80
C VAL A 52 2.42 -1.98 -2.73
N ASP A 53 2.51 -3.22 -3.17
CA ASP A 53 2.82 -4.37 -2.32
C ASP A 53 4.18 -4.92 -2.73
N LEU A 54 5.22 -4.46 -2.05
CA LEU A 54 6.63 -4.69 -2.36
C LEU A 54 7.34 -5.27 -1.14
N VAL A 55 8.44 -5.94 -1.38
CA VAL A 55 9.40 -6.27 -0.30
C VAL A 55 9.98 -5.00 0.31
N GLU A 56 10.42 -5.09 1.58
CA GLU A 56 11.13 -3.97 2.22
C GLU A 56 12.42 -3.64 1.49
N PRO A 57 12.89 -2.38 1.55
CA PRO A 57 14.09 -1.93 0.82
C PRO A 57 15.36 -2.46 1.51
N LEU A 58 15.84 -3.61 1.06
CA LEU A 58 17.10 -4.23 1.49
C LEU A 58 18.28 -3.67 0.69
N GLU A 59 19.50 -3.77 1.24
CA GLU A 59 20.71 -3.13 0.71
C GLU A 59 21.04 -3.51 -0.74
N GLU A 60 20.77 -4.75 -1.15
CA GLU A 60 21.01 -5.23 -2.51
C GLU A 60 19.69 -5.46 -3.31
N GLY A 61 18.57 -4.98 -2.77
CA GLY A 61 17.26 -5.24 -3.37
C GLY A 61 16.83 -4.20 -4.41
N PRO A 62 16.05 -4.60 -5.42
CA PRO A 62 15.55 -3.70 -6.46
C PRO A 62 14.52 -2.69 -5.91
N ALA A 63 14.01 -2.91 -4.70
CA ALA A 63 12.92 -2.13 -4.12
C ALA A 63 13.36 -0.79 -3.51
N CYS A 64 14.64 -0.53 -3.27
CA CYS A 64 15.10 0.65 -2.52
C CYS A 64 14.65 1.99 -3.15
N LEU A 65 14.51 2.07 -4.46
CA LEU A 65 14.02 3.27 -5.17
C LEU A 65 12.49 3.32 -5.33
N LEU A 66 11.76 2.33 -4.81
CA LEU A 66 10.30 2.27 -4.86
C LEU A 66 9.64 2.80 -3.57
N PHE A 67 10.41 3.40 -2.67
CA PHE A 67 9.95 4.08 -1.45
C PHE A 67 10.33 5.56 -1.40
N THR A 68 10.79 6.10 -2.53
CA THR A 68 11.31 7.47 -2.60
C THR A 68 10.22 8.48 -2.95
N LYS A 69 10.48 9.74 -2.61
CA LYS A 69 9.62 10.88 -2.96
C LYS A 69 9.38 10.95 -4.48
N GLU A 70 10.40 10.67 -5.26
CA GLU A 70 10.35 10.68 -6.72
C GLU A 70 9.39 9.60 -7.24
N PHE A 71 9.48 8.38 -6.72
CA PHE A 71 8.56 7.30 -7.08
C PHE A 71 7.11 7.60 -6.68
N TYR A 72 6.89 8.15 -5.48
CA TYR A 72 5.55 8.55 -5.07
C TYR A 72 5.00 9.71 -5.95
N GLY A 73 5.87 10.56 -6.45
CA GLY A 73 5.52 11.57 -7.44
C GLY A 73 4.98 10.97 -8.73
N LEU A 74 5.65 9.93 -9.25
CA LEU A 74 5.17 9.18 -10.42
C LEU A 74 3.79 8.55 -10.16
N ILE A 75 3.61 7.91 -9.01
CA ILE A 75 2.31 7.34 -8.62
C ILE A 75 1.23 8.43 -8.60
N ARG A 76 1.47 9.56 -7.90
CA ARG A 76 0.51 10.67 -7.85
C ARG A 76 0.11 11.15 -9.24
N ASP A 77 1.07 11.25 -10.16
CA ASP A 77 0.84 11.74 -11.50
C ASP A 77 0.09 10.73 -12.39
N ARG A 78 0.06 9.46 -12.01
CA ARG A 78 -0.72 8.40 -12.66
C ARG A 78 -2.05 8.11 -11.98
N LEU A 79 -2.34 8.67 -10.83
CA LEU A 79 -3.67 8.59 -10.24
C LEU A 79 -4.65 9.54 -10.93
N THR A 80 -5.91 9.12 -11.05
CA THR A 80 -7.04 10.00 -11.37
C THR A 80 -7.23 11.05 -10.28
N ASP A 81 -8.07 12.05 -10.48
CA ASP A 81 -8.29 13.12 -9.49
C ASP A 81 -8.89 12.59 -8.18
N GLN A 82 -9.66 11.51 -8.24
CA GLN A 82 -10.20 10.82 -7.06
C GLN A 82 -9.41 9.55 -6.69
N GLY A 83 -8.32 9.30 -7.41
CA GLY A 83 -7.50 8.12 -7.24
C GLY A 83 -6.78 8.07 -5.90
N VAL A 84 -6.60 6.86 -5.41
CA VAL A 84 -5.88 6.57 -4.16
C VAL A 84 -4.76 5.58 -4.38
N MET A 85 -3.71 5.68 -3.59
CA MET A 85 -2.73 4.62 -3.46
C MET A 85 -2.82 4.00 -2.07
N THR A 86 -2.51 2.73 -1.98
CA THR A 86 -2.25 2.05 -0.72
C THR A 86 -0.96 1.26 -0.81
N MET A 87 -0.24 1.13 0.30
CA MET A 87 1.01 0.40 0.33
C MET A 87 1.27 -0.25 1.67
N GLN A 88 2.01 -1.34 1.67
CA GLN A 88 2.63 -1.87 2.87
C GLN A 88 3.77 -0.93 3.34
N ALA A 89 4.00 -0.83 4.64
CA ALA A 89 4.99 0.04 5.24
C ALA A 89 5.73 -0.61 6.42
N GLY A 90 5.89 -1.94 6.35
CA GLY A 90 6.67 -2.72 7.30
C GLY A 90 5.97 -3.02 8.63
N MET A 91 6.71 -3.67 9.51
CA MET A 91 6.23 -4.02 10.84
C MET A 91 5.99 -2.79 11.72
N THR A 92 4.97 -2.89 12.60
CA THR A 92 4.64 -1.84 13.57
C THR A 92 5.06 -2.21 15.00
N LYS A 93 6.21 -2.89 15.13
CA LYS A 93 6.81 -3.16 16.44
C LYS A 93 7.41 -1.90 17.04
N ILE A 94 7.30 -1.74 18.34
CA ILE A 94 7.65 -0.50 19.07
C ILE A 94 9.09 -0.04 18.85
N ASN A 95 10.01 -0.94 18.56
CA ASN A 95 11.45 -0.64 18.36
C ASN A 95 11.84 -0.53 16.87
N GLU A 96 10.91 -0.73 15.94
CA GLU A 96 11.18 -0.84 14.50
C GLU A 96 10.31 0.11 13.65
N LEU A 97 9.98 1.29 14.23
CA LEU A 97 9.04 2.23 13.63
C LEU A 97 9.70 3.25 12.70
N HIS A 98 11.02 3.19 12.53
CA HIS A 98 11.73 4.18 11.72
C HIS A 98 11.28 4.15 10.26
N PHE A 99 11.16 2.96 9.68
CA PHE A 99 10.69 2.78 8.30
C PHE A 99 9.25 3.29 8.12
N TYR A 100 8.32 2.84 8.97
CA TYR A 100 6.93 3.27 8.96
C TYR A 100 6.78 4.79 9.03
N GLY A 101 7.51 5.43 9.94
CA GLY A 101 7.50 6.89 10.08
C GLY A 101 8.10 7.60 8.87
N ALA A 102 9.22 7.10 8.33
CA ALA A 102 9.88 7.68 7.16
C ALA A 102 9.02 7.58 5.89
N VAL A 103 8.36 6.44 5.66
CA VAL A 103 7.40 6.29 4.56
C VAL A 103 6.26 7.30 4.68
N SER A 104 5.65 7.41 5.88
CA SER A 104 4.60 8.40 6.13
C SER A 104 5.07 9.83 5.88
N ARG A 105 6.27 10.18 6.37
CA ARG A 105 6.86 11.52 6.18
C ARG A 105 7.11 11.82 4.71
N THR A 106 7.64 10.85 3.96
CA THR A 106 7.92 10.98 2.53
C THR A 106 6.65 11.17 1.71
N LEU A 107 5.60 10.37 1.98
CA LEU A 107 4.31 10.51 1.32
C LEU A 107 3.67 11.89 1.52
N ARG A 108 3.82 12.50 2.70
CA ARG A 108 3.32 13.86 3.01
C ARG A 108 4.00 14.97 2.20
N GLU A 109 5.18 14.71 1.63
CA GLU A 109 5.80 15.64 0.68
C GLU A 109 5.12 15.64 -0.70
N VAL A 110 4.33 14.60 -0.99
CA VAL A 110 3.77 14.35 -2.33
C VAL A 110 2.24 14.47 -2.33
N PHE A 111 1.57 13.99 -1.28
CA PHE A 111 0.13 13.89 -1.20
C PHE A 111 -0.47 14.79 -0.13
N PRO A 112 -1.57 15.49 -0.42
CA PRO A 112 -2.26 16.30 0.58
C PRO A 112 -2.97 15.48 1.67
N VAL A 113 -3.33 14.23 1.37
CA VAL A 113 -3.92 13.30 2.34
C VAL A 113 -3.02 12.08 2.46
N VAL A 114 -2.56 11.82 3.68
CA VAL A 114 -1.84 10.59 4.05
C VAL A 114 -2.48 10.05 5.32
N ALA A 115 -3.01 8.85 5.23
CA ALA A 115 -3.68 8.13 6.31
C ALA A 115 -2.91 6.84 6.64
N PRO A 116 -2.02 6.88 7.62
CA PRO A 116 -1.38 5.68 8.14
C PRO A 116 -2.42 4.78 8.80
N TYR A 117 -2.29 3.47 8.60
CA TYR A 117 -3.15 2.49 9.25
C TYR A 117 -2.38 1.20 9.57
N GLN A 118 -2.98 0.33 10.35
CA GLN A 118 -2.38 -0.96 10.69
C GLN A 118 -3.42 -2.09 10.60
N GLY A 119 -2.92 -3.29 10.38
CA GLY A 119 -3.69 -4.53 10.44
C GLY A 119 -2.84 -5.66 10.97
N PHE A 120 -3.49 -6.69 11.52
CA PHE A 120 -2.80 -7.90 11.90
C PHE A 120 -2.68 -8.82 10.68
N VAL A 121 -1.44 -9.19 10.33
CA VAL A 121 -1.16 -10.13 9.23
C VAL A 121 -0.81 -11.47 9.85
N SER A 122 -1.76 -12.41 9.78
CA SER A 122 -1.68 -13.69 10.49
C SER A 122 -0.47 -14.54 10.08
N CYS A 123 -0.09 -14.54 8.81
CA CYS A 123 1.08 -15.28 8.33
C CYS A 123 2.41 -14.70 8.84
N PHE A 124 2.46 -13.42 9.20
CA PHE A 124 3.62 -12.79 9.82
C PHE A 124 3.58 -12.83 11.34
N GLY A 125 2.43 -13.18 11.94
CA GLY A 125 2.24 -13.23 13.39
C GLY A 125 2.41 -11.89 14.10
N THR A 126 2.30 -10.78 13.39
CA THR A 126 2.57 -9.44 13.94
C THR A 126 1.66 -8.38 13.29
N PRO A 127 1.39 -7.26 13.99
CA PRO A 127 0.79 -6.10 13.37
C PRO A 127 1.70 -5.53 12.27
N TRP A 128 1.08 -5.18 11.16
CA TRP A 128 1.75 -4.63 9.99
C TRP A 128 1.22 -3.24 9.68
N GLY A 129 2.11 -2.36 9.26
CA GLY A 129 1.81 -1.00 8.93
C GLY A 129 1.48 -0.83 7.44
N PHE A 130 0.54 0.03 7.20
CA PHE A 130 0.13 0.40 5.85
C PHE A 130 -0.05 1.92 5.75
N MET A 131 -0.01 2.43 4.52
CA MET A 131 -0.30 3.82 4.20
C MET A 131 -1.35 3.89 3.12
N LEU A 132 -2.33 4.78 3.29
CA LEU A 132 -3.17 5.22 2.20
C LEU A 132 -2.83 6.67 1.91
N ALA A 133 -2.64 7.01 0.63
CA ALA A 133 -2.41 8.38 0.21
C ALA A 133 -3.32 8.74 -0.98
N SER A 134 -3.80 9.97 -1.01
CA SER A 134 -4.70 10.44 -2.06
C SER A 134 -4.57 11.94 -2.33
N LYS A 135 -5.16 12.38 -3.45
CA LYS A 135 -5.26 13.79 -3.80
C LYS A 135 -6.36 14.56 -3.03
N GLY A 136 -7.29 13.85 -2.37
CA GLY A 136 -8.39 14.51 -1.65
C GLY A 136 -9.26 13.59 -0.81
N THR A 137 -9.36 12.32 -1.15
CA THR A 137 -10.17 11.34 -0.42
C THR A 137 -9.49 10.97 0.91
N ASP A 138 -10.15 11.24 2.02
CA ASP A 138 -9.65 10.86 3.35
C ASP A 138 -10.55 9.76 3.95
N PRO A 139 -10.05 8.52 4.04
CA PRO A 139 -10.84 7.39 4.53
C PRO A 139 -11.28 7.53 6.00
N ARG A 140 -10.59 8.36 6.78
CA ARG A 140 -10.89 8.59 8.20
C ARG A 140 -12.13 9.44 8.45
N ARG A 141 -12.69 10.04 7.38
CA ARG A 141 -13.90 10.89 7.47
C ARG A 141 -15.19 10.08 7.38
N GLN A 142 -15.13 8.81 7.01
CA GLN A 142 -16.29 7.95 6.87
C GLN A 142 -16.64 7.30 8.21
N SER A 143 -17.93 7.26 8.54
CA SER A 143 -18.40 6.51 9.70
C SER A 143 -18.48 5.01 9.42
N ALA A 144 -18.59 4.20 10.47
CA ALA A 144 -18.77 2.75 10.33
C ALA A 144 -20.02 2.42 9.49
N GLU A 145 -21.13 3.13 9.75
CA GLU A 145 -22.40 2.94 9.05
C GLU A 145 -22.32 3.35 7.57
N GLU A 146 -21.51 4.35 7.24
CA GLU A 146 -21.26 4.74 5.85
C GLU A 146 -20.47 3.67 5.11
N ILE A 147 -19.43 3.11 5.74
CA ILE A 147 -18.64 2.01 5.19
C ILE A 147 -19.51 0.77 4.98
N ASP A 148 -20.30 0.36 6.00
CA ASP A 148 -21.18 -0.81 5.89
C ASP A 148 -22.22 -0.64 4.79
N ARG A 149 -22.76 0.56 4.63
CA ARG A 149 -23.68 0.90 3.53
C ARG A 149 -23.03 0.80 2.15
N LEU A 150 -21.78 1.25 2.02
CA LEU A 150 -21.01 1.13 0.77
C LEU A 150 -20.68 -0.32 0.43
N ILE A 151 -20.34 -1.13 1.44
CA ILE A 151 -20.11 -2.57 1.28
C ILE A 151 -21.40 -3.24 0.77
N ALA A 152 -22.53 -3.04 1.46
CA ALA A 152 -23.80 -3.63 1.09
C ALA A 152 -24.30 -3.20 -0.32
N ALA A 153 -23.93 -2.00 -0.77
CA ALA A 153 -24.31 -1.49 -2.09
C ALA A 153 -23.45 -2.05 -3.25
N ARG A 154 -22.25 -2.57 -2.98
CA ARG A 154 -21.25 -2.91 -4.01
C ARG A 154 -20.76 -4.34 -3.96
N LEU A 155 -20.83 -4.97 -2.80
CA LEU A 155 -20.28 -6.28 -2.50
C LEU A 155 -21.33 -7.13 -1.79
N ASN A 156 -21.09 -8.43 -1.70
CA ASN A 156 -21.84 -9.29 -0.79
C ASN A 156 -21.18 -9.24 0.60
N PRO A 157 -21.79 -8.64 1.63
CA PRO A 157 -21.19 -8.54 2.97
C PRO A 157 -20.82 -9.90 3.58
N ASP A 158 -21.59 -10.96 3.26
CA ASP A 158 -21.38 -12.30 3.82
C ASP A 158 -20.11 -13.00 3.27
N GLU A 159 -19.56 -12.49 2.17
CA GLU A 159 -18.28 -12.96 1.60
C GLU A 159 -17.06 -12.28 2.21
N LEU A 160 -17.24 -11.21 3.01
CA LEU A 160 -16.16 -10.49 3.66
C LEU A 160 -15.91 -11.03 5.07
N GLY A 161 -14.92 -11.91 5.22
CA GLY A 161 -14.59 -12.50 6.51
C GLY A 161 -13.95 -11.54 7.54
N TYR A 162 -13.43 -10.39 7.11
CA TYR A 162 -12.70 -9.47 7.98
C TYR A 162 -13.22 -8.03 7.95
N TRP A 163 -13.59 -7.50 6.78
CA TRP A 163 -13.78 -6.07 6.59
C TRP A 163 -15.24 -5.64 6.79
N ASN A 164 -15.44 -4.68 7.67
CA ASN A 164 -16.68 -3.95 7.90
C ASN A 164 -16.37 -2.53 8.41
N GLY A 165 -17.36 -1.73 8.69
CA GLY A 165 -17.16 -0.37 9.22
C GLY A 165 -16.39 -0.33 10.54
N GLY A 166 -16.59 -1.29 11.43
CA GLY A 166 -15.84 -1.42 12.68
C GLY A 166 -14.36 -1.72 12.46
N ALA A 167 -14.05 -2.66 11.56
CA ALA A 167 -12.68 -3.00 11.18
C ALA A 167 -11.98 -1.81 10.49
N HIS A 168 -12.71 -1.06 9.65
CA HIS A 168 -12.22 0.16 9.03
C HIS A 168 -11.77 1.18 10.08
N LEU A 169 -12.64 1.55 11.00
CA LEU A 169 -12.31 2.51 12.06
C LEU A 169 -11.16 2.02 12.94
N HIS A 170 -11.16 0.72 13.27
CA HIS A 170 -10.08 0.12 14.07
C HIS A 170 -8.72 0.26 13.37
N SER A 171 -8.66 0.00 12.07
CA SER A 171 -7.40 0.06 11.30
C SER A 171 -6.78 1.45 11.28
N PHE A 172 -7.58 2.51 11.20
CA PHE A 172 -7.11 3.90 11.16
C PHE A 172 -6.94 4.53 12.56
N ASN A 173 -7.47 3.91 13.61
CA ASN A 173 -7.32 4.39 14.98
C ASN A 173 -6.03 3.87 15.62
N LEU A 174 -4.92 4.50 15.25
CA LEU A 174 -3.58 4.05 15.62
C LEU A 174 -3.32 4.14 17.14
N PRO A 175 -2.62 3.17 17.73
CA PRO A 175 -2.05 3.30 19.06
C PRO A 175 -1.17 4.54 19.18
N LYS A 176 -1.12 5.14 20.37
CA LYS A 176 -0.37 6.38 20.63
C LYS A 176 1.09 6.34 20.18
N PHE A 177 1.78 5.23 20.39
CA PHE A 177 3.18 5.10 20.00
C PHE A 177 3.38 5.13 18.48
N LEU A 178 2.45 4.58 17.71
CA LEU A 178 2.47 4.66 16.23
C LEU A 178 2.19 6.09 15.74
N SER A 179 1.17 6.74 16.29
CA SER A 179 0.88 8.15 15.97
C SER A 179 2.10 9.03 16.25
N GLN A 180 2.76 8.84 17.38
CA GLN A 180 3.98 9.57 17.73
C GLN A 180 5.14 9.27 16.78
N ALA A 181 5.31 8.03 16.34
CA ALA A 181 6.36 7.68 15.38
C ALA A 181 6.15 8.37 14.02
N VAL A 182 4.91 8.43 13.57
CA VAL A 182 4.51 9.14 12.34
C VAL A 182 4.70 10.66 12.45
N GLU A 183 4.37 11.24 13.61
CA GLU A 183 4.46 12.69 13.83
C GLU A 183 5.90 13.20 14.01
N ARG A 184 6.75 12.40 14.66
CA ARG A 184 8.11 12.80 15.01
C ARG A 184 9.17 12.46 13.98
N ASN A 185 8.83 11.65 12.99
CA ASN A 185 9.79 11.27 11.96
C ASN A 185 9.95 12.42 10.95
N ASP A 186 11.18 12.88 10.76
CA ASP A 186 11.55 13.95 9.83
C ASP A 186 12.26 13.43 8.56
N ARG A 187 12.53 12.13 8.49
CA ARG A 187 13.24 11.51 7.38
C ARG A 187 12.39 11.50 6.11
N VAL A 188 12.84 12.19 5.09
CA VAL A 188 12.33 12.10 3.72
C VAL A 188 13.25 11.17 2.91
N ILE A 189 12.67 10.14 2.33
CA ILE A 189 13.38 9.17 1.48
C ILE A 189 13.42 9.73 0.06
N THR A 190 14.61 9.81 -0.53
CA THR A 190 14.80 10.30 -1.91
C THR A 190 15.70 9.36 -2.70
N ASP A 191 15.69 9.46 -4.03
CA ASP A 191 16.59 8.68 -4.89
C ASP A 191 18.06 8.91 -4.55
N ALA A 192 18.43 10.14 -4.16
CA ALA A 192 19.78 10.47 -3.76
C ALA A 192 20.14 9.96 -2.35
N ASN A 193 19.15 9.63 -1.53
CA ASN A 193 19.34 9.18 -0.16
C ASN A 193 18.24 8.18 0.22
N PRO A 194 18.26 6.96 -0.37
CA PRO A 194 17.29 5.93 -0.09
C PRO A 194 17.40 5.45 1.37
N LEU A 195 16.32 4.85 1.86
CA LEU A 195 16.32 4.20 3.17
C LEU A 195 16.49 2.70 2.93
N ILE A 196 17.35 2.09 3.70
CA ILE A 196 17.60 0.66 3.67
C ILE A 196 17.26 0.10 5.05
N VAL A 197 16.57 -1.00 5.10
CA VAL A 197 16.23 -1.76 6.31
C VAL A 197 17.17 -2.95 6.43
N SER A 198 17.75 -3.12 7.59
CA SER A 198 18.68 -4.23 7.92
C SER A 198 18.00 -5.29 8.78
#